data_48e4ceabafdefee26d51b3525cc9f0be
#
_entry.id   48e4ceabafdefee26d51b3525cc9f0be
#
_cell.length_a   1.000
_cell.length_b   1.000
_cell.length_c   1.000
_cell.angle_alpha   90.00
_cell.angle_beta   90.00
_cell.angle_gamma   90.00
#
_symmetry.space_group_name_H-M   'P 1'
#
loop_
_entity.id
_entity.type
_entity.pdbx_description
1 polymer ?
#
loop_
_entity_poly.entity_id
_entity_poly.type
_entity_poly.pdbx_seq_one_letter_code
_entity_poly.pdbx_strand_id
1 'polypeptide(L)'
;MIRKITFFAALISCVISQESLAQSETKGDGLKYIPSIGANFGTLSYMGNLQGSKGSSVFTYWRPVYGVYLEKKIGSFIGITANGMFGTVSKSQLDDEVFHNFETKITNFDLNLLLDFDNGKIVNENSVFSPFISVGFGYLMFDPKGDLFDKNGNFYHHWSDGTLRDVPENMPGSDTSSMLLTRDYKYESSLKDSTNNYPKTAFTIPLRFGLKFKLSPHLHARATVAYILTTTEYLDNLSGGGSDKMFQTSFGLQYNFAGSSSSNDKYKDFDFSKLDKEDSDGDGIVDLDDKCPGTKSGVTVDATGCPLDSDKDGVPDYVDKEPNTPAGTLVNKDGVTLTDAMIAEEHAMKDSIITEYKTFKAEDLSDEEMKEIQALYEQNKGGKIGQTNMPAKFVPLDTDKDNYLSAKEITNAIDQFFEGENNLTAKDLNELIDFYFQQ
;
A
#
# COMPACT_ATOMS: atom_id res chain seq x y z
N MET A 1 -5.95 -26.99 -19.19
CA MET A 1 -6.82 -25.89 -18.75
C MET A 1 -8.21 -26.38 -18.34
N ILE A 2 -8.87 -27.21 -19.12
CA ILE A 2 -10.25 -27.71 -18.88
C ILE A 2 -10.40 -28.52 -17.55
N ARG A 3 -9.45 -29.39 -17.18
CA ARG A 3 -9.48 -30.17 -15.92
C ARG A 3 -9.36 -29.30 -14.64
N LYS A 4 -8.82 -28.07 -14.73
CA LYS A 4 -8.66 -27.15 -13.58
C LYS A 4 -9.92 -26.34 -13.31
N ILE A 5 -10.72 -26.06 -14.35
CA ILE A 5 -12.02 -25.39 -14.26
C ILE A 5 -13.06 -26.35 -13.64
N THR A 6 -12.96 -27.66 -13.90
CA THR A 6 -13.86 -28.67 -13.35
C THR A 6 -13.73 -28.81 -11.83
N PHE A 7 -12.54 -28.61 -11.26
CA PHE A 7 -12.35 -28.69 -9.81
C PHE A 7 -13.00 -27.49 -9.08
N PHE A 8 -12.91 -26.31 -9.68
CA PHE A 8 -13.54 -25.10 -9.13
C PHE A 8 -15.07 -25.14 -9.26
N ALA A 9 -15.56 -25.66 -10.40
CA ALA A 9 -16.99 -25.90 -10.60
C ALA A 9 -17.56 -26.93 -9.61
N ALA A 10 -16.80 -27.96 -9.25
CA ALA A 10 -17.17 -28.94 -8.24
C ALA A 10 -17.19 -28.34 -6.81
N LEU A 11 -16.26 -27.42 -6.51
CA LEU A 11 -16.23 -26.69 -5.24
C LEU A 11 -17.43 -25.72 -5.11
N ILE A 12 -17.78 -25.01 -6.18
CA ILE A 12 -18.96 -24.16 -6.25
C ILE A 12 -20.24 -25.01 -6.10
N SER A 13 -20.31 -26.16 -6.75
CA SER A 13 -21.42 -27.10 -6.65
C SER A 13 -21.60 -27.60 -5.21
N CYS A 14 -20.53 -27.87 -4.47
CA CYS A 14 -20.59 -28.31 -3.09
C CYS A 14 -21.12 -27.22 -2.12
N VAL A 15 -20.83 -25.95 -2.40
CA VAL A 15 -21.36 -24.82 -1.62
C VAL A 15 -22.85 -24.58 -1.91
N ILE A 16 -23.30 -24.86 -3.14
CA ILE A 16 -24.68 -24.64 -3.58
C ILE A 16 -25.58 -25.85 -3.25
N SER A 17 -25.06 -27.07 -3.28
CA SER A 17 -25.88 -28.31 -3.22
C SER A 17 -26.34 -28.73 -1.82
N GLN A 18 -26.07 -27.96 -0.78
CA GLN A 18 -26.57 -28.29 0.59
C GLN A 18 -28.02 -27.87 0.86
N GLU A 19 -28.77 -27.40 -0.15
CA GLU A 19 -30.16 -26.99 0.05
C GLU A 19 -31.16 -28.13 0.24
N SER A 20 -30.77 -29.37 -0.05
CA SER A 20 -31.71 -30.50 -0.04
C SER A 20 -31.86 -31.24 1.30
N LEU A 21 -31.08 -30.86 2.34
CA LEU A 21 -31.12 -31.55 3.65
C LEU A 21 -31.69 -30.74 4.80
N ALA A 22 -32.12 -29.49 4.57
CA ALA A 22 -32.69 -28.63 5.62
C ALA A 22 -34.10 -28.10 5.30
N GLN A 23 -34.95 -28.93 4.69
CA GLN A 23 -36.41 -28.66 4.65
C GLN A 23 -37.08 -29.27 5.86
N SER A 24 -36.94 -28.62 7.01
CA SER A 24 -37.85 -28.75 8.12
C SER A 24 -37.90 -27.43 8.89
N GLU A 25 -39.01 -26.72 8.71
CA GLU A 25 -39.59 -25.71 9.60
C GLU A 25 -38.76 -24.47 9.98
N THR A 26 -38.94 -23.41 9.26
CA THR A 26 -39.43 -22.07 9.70
C THR A 26 -39.28 -21.08 8.54
N LYS A 27 -40.40 -20.53 8.08
CA LYS A 27 -40.53 -19.64 6.91
C LYS A 27 -39.78 -18.30 7.01
N GLY A 28 -38.99 -18.04 8.05
CA GLY A 28 -38.28 -16.80 8.28
C GLY A 28 -36.76 -16.90 8.22
N ASP A 29 -36.17 -18.02 8.59
CA ASP A 29 -34.69 -18.16 8.76
C ASP A 29 -33.95 -18.70 7.53
N GLY A 30 -34.62 -19.38 6.62
CA GLY A 30 -33.99 -19.98 5.43
C GLY A 30 -33.35 -18.95 4.50
N LEU A 31 -33.90 -17.76 4.38
CA LEU A 31 -33.38 -16.66 3.55
C LEU A 31 -32.06 -16.07 4.09
N LYS A 32 -31.83 -16.17 5.40
CA LYS A 32 -30.64 -15.60 6.08
C LYS A 32 -29.34 -16.30 5.66
N TYR A 33 -29.41 -17.51 5.11
CA TYR A 33 -28.24 -18.35 4.76
C TYR A 33 -28.02 -18.52 3.25
N ILE A 34 -28.70 -17.72 2.41
CA ILE A 34 -28.42 -17.70 0.96
C ILE A 34 -27.01 -17.17 0.72
N PRO A 35 -26.23 -17.79 -0.19
CA PRO A 35 -24.89 -17.32 -0.50
C PRO A 35 -24.88 -15.90 -1.01
N SER A 36 -23.84 -15.16 -0.70
CA SER A 36 -23.55 -13.84 -1.28
C SER A 36 -22.37 -13.95 -2.24
N ILE A 37 -22.33 -13.06 -3.21
CA ILE A 37 -21.23 -12.94 -4.17
C ILE A 37 -20.56 -11.57 -4.03
N GLY A 38 -19.25 -11.54 -4.17
CA GLY A 38 -18.54 -10.29 -4.15
C GLY A 38 -17.34 -10.28 -5.09
N ALA A 39 -16.93 -9.07 -5.42
CA ALA A 39 -15.69 -8.80 -6.14
C ALA A 39 -14.86 -7.79 -5.35
N ASN A 40 -13.55 -7.91 -5.44
CA ASN A 40 -12.62 -7.00 -4.79
C ASN A 40 -11.47 -6.63 -5.72
N PHE A 41 -10.90 -5.49 -5.41
CA PHE A 41 -9.71 -4.93 -6.03
C PHE A 41 -8.80 -4.41 -4.94
N GLY A 42 -7.49 -4.49 -5.16
CA GLY A 42 -6.54 -4.02 -4.17
C GLY A 42 -5.09 -4.17 -4.60
N THR A 43 -4.24 -4.32 -3.61
CA THR A 43 -2.80 -4.46 -3.81
C THR A 43 -2.26 -5.73 -3.18
N LEU A 44 -1.25 -6.30 -3.82
CA LEU A 44 -0.53 -7.48 -3.36
C LEU A 44 0.96 -7.14 -3.25
N SER A 45 1.57 -7.52 -2.14
CA SER A 45 2.99 -7.33 -1.86
C SER A 45 3.66 -8.66 -1.54
N TYR A 46 4.87 -8.84 -2.05
CA TYR A 46 5.74 -9.97 -1.74
C TYR A 46 6.44 -9.76 -0.39
N MET A 47 6.50 -10.83 0.40
CA MET A 47 7.22 -10.91 1.67
C MET A 47 8.01 -12.22 1.71
N GLY A 48 9.29 -12.15 1.45
CA GLY A 48 10.20 -13.29 1.39
C GLY A 48 11.65 -12.83 1.55
N ASN A 49 12.58 -13.56 0.95
CA ASN A 49 14.02 -13.40 1.11
C ASN A 49 14.57 -12.03 0.67
N LEU A 50 13.94 -11.41 -0.35
CA LEU A 50 14.37 -10.13 -0.86
C LEU A 50 13.86 -8.99 0.03
N GLN A 51 14.79 -8.14 0.50
CA GLN A 51 14.46 -6.99 1.33
C GLN A 51 14.01 -5.77 0.52
N GLY A 52 14.40 -5.70 -0.76
CA GLY A 52 14.21 -4.56 -1.65
C GLY A 52 15.44 -3.65 -1.68
N SER A 53 15.55 -2.82 -2.71
CA SER A 53 16.67 -1.89 -2.87
C SER A 53 16.67 -0.82 -1.78
N LYS A 54 17.85 -0.41 -1.32
CA LYS A 54 18.03 0.68 -0.34
C LYS A 54 17.27 1.94 -0.81
N GLY A 55 16.51 2.56 0.07
CA GLY A 55 15.74 3.76 -0.22
C GLY A 55 14.42 3.55 -0.97
N SER A 56 14.06 2.32 -1.33
CA SER A 56 12.75 2.05 -1.92
C SER A 56 11.64 2.06 -0.84
N SER A 57 10.55 2.74 -1.13
CA SER A 57 9.35 2.71 -0.30
C SER A 57 8.71 1.31 -0.32
N VAL A 58 8.08 0.91 0.78
CA VAL A 58 7.29 -0.32 0.86
C VAL A 58 6.21 -0.36 -0.25
N PHE A 59 5.65 0.79 -0.60
CA PHE A 59 4.61 0.93 -1.63
C PHE A 59 5.14 0.73 -3.07
N THR A 60 6.43 0.85 -3.31
CA THR A 60 7.04 0.71 -4.64
C THR A 60 6.76 -0.66 -5.27
N TYR A 61 6.64 -1.69 -4.45
CA TYR A 61 6.44 -3.07 -4.90
C TYR A 61 4.98 -3.56 -4.78
N TRP A 62 4.05 -2.70 -4.47
CA TRP A 62 2.65 -3.05 -4.47
C TRP A 62 2.15 -3.22 -5.90
N ARG A 63 1.50 -4.33 -6.16
CA ARG A 63 0.96 -4.68 -7.48
C ARG A 63 -0.55 -4.87 -7.39
N PRO A 64 -1.28 -4.54 -8.45
CA PRO A 64 -2.73 -4.69 -8.45
C PRO A 64 -3.13 -6.16 -8.32
N VAL A 65 -4.20 -6.39 -7.57
CA VAL A 65 -4.82 -7.69 -7.40
C VAL A 65 -6.33 -7.55 -7.52
N TYR A 66 -6.95 -8.51 -8.17
CA TYR A 66 -8.39 -8.62 -8.36
C TYR A 66 -8.87 -9.92 -7.75
N GLY A 67 -10.07 -9.93 -7.25
CA GLY A 67 -10.64 -11.14 -6.69
C GLY A 67 -12.15 -11.20 -6.84
N VAL A 68 -12.64 -12.43 -6.81
CA VAL A 68 -14.07 -12.73 -6.68
C VAL A 68 -14.23 -13.72 -5.54
N TYR A 69 -15.34 -13.62 -4.84
CA TYR A 69 -15.61 -14.53 -3.74
C TYR A 69 -17.10 -14.84 -3.62
N LEU A 70 -17.34 -16.04 -3.08
CA LEU A 70 -18.65 -16.48 -2.62
C LEU A 70 -18.59 -16.65 -1.12
N GLU A 71 -19.58 -16.16 -0.42
CA GLU A 71 -19.69 -16.29 1.03
C GLU A 71 -21.05 -16.87 1.40
N LYS A 72 -21.04 -17.87 2.27
CA LYS A 72 -22.25 -18.47 2.83
C LYS A 72 -22.15 -18.51 4.35
N LYS A 73 -23.04 -17.84 5.06
CA LYS A 73 -23.20 -18.04 6.51
C LYS A 73 -23.80 -19.41 6.78
N ILE A 74 -23.28 -20.11 7.78
CA ILE A 74 -23.79 -21.40 8.25
C ILE A 74 -24.56 -21.21 9.57
N GLY A 75 -24.21 -20.18 10.31
CA GLY A 75 -24.83 -19.78 11.57
C GLY A 75 -24.67 -18.28 11.81
N SER A 76 -25.02 -17.82 13.00
CA SER A 76 -24.91 -16.41 13.36
C SER A 76 -23.45 -15.90 13.42
N PHE A 77 -22.51 -16.80 13.66
CA PHE A 77 -21.10 -16.46 13.89
C PHE A 77 -20.15 -17.09 12.85
N ILE A 78 -20.55 -18.21 12.24
CA ILE A 78 -19.68 -19.01 11.36
C ILE A 78 -20.21 -18.97 9.94
N GLY A 79 -19.31 -18.82 8.99
CA GLY A 79 -19.56 -18.95 7.56
C GLY A 79 -18.41 -19.62 6.83
N ILE A 80 -18.59 -19.81 5.55
CA ILE A 80 -17.57 -20.32 4.61
C ILE A 80 -17.43 -19.31 3.48
N THR A 81 -16.19 -19.03 3.09
CA THR A 81 -15.88 -18.22 1.90
C THR A 81 -15.01 -19.01 0.93
N ALA A 82 -15.40 -19.01 -0.34
CA ALA A 82 -14.58 -19.47 -1.46
C ALA A 82 -14.08 -18.23 -2.22
N ASN A 83 -12.76 -18.09 -2.38
CA ASN A 83 -12.16 -16.95 -3.03
C ASN A 83 -11.33 -17.38 -4.24
N GLY A 84 -11.36 -16.55 -5.29
CA GLY A 84 -10.43 -16.59 -6.40
C GLY A 84 -9.68 -15.25 -6.46
N MET A 85 -8.37 -15.30 -6.45
CA MET A 85 -7.49 -14.13 -6.48
C MET A 85 -6.57 -14.19 -7.70
N PHE A 86 -6.44 -13.07 -8.41
CA PHE A 86 -5.64 -12.92 -9.62
C PHE A 86 -4.83 -11.63 -9.52
N GLY A 87 -3.53 -11.73 -9.69
CA GLY A 87 -2.66 -10.55 -9.60
C GLY A 87 -1.21 -10.86 -9.89
N THR A 88 -0.35 -9.96 -9.48
CA THR A 88 1.09 -10.14 -9.56
C THR A 88 1.74 -9.77 -8.24
N VAL A 89 2.90 -10.36 -7.96
CA VAL A 89 3.84 -9.89 -6.94
C VAL A 89 5.15 -9.56 -7.62
N SER A 90 5.85 -8.55 -7.14
CA SER A 90 7.16 -8.20 -7.67
C SER A 90 8.06 -7.65 -6.57
N LYS A 91 9.35 -7.81 -6.74
CA LYS A 91 10.35 -7.12 -5.94
C LYS A 91 11.64 -6.99 -6.75
N SER A 92 12.40 -5.98 -6.40
CA SER A 92 13.74 -5.77 -6.96
C SER A 92 14.68 -5.45 -5.81
N GLN A 93 15.79 -6.16 -5.75
CA GLN A 93 16.90 -5.87 -4.86
C GLN A 93 18.14 -5.68 -5.73
N LEU A 94 18.71 -4.50 -5.67
CA LEU A 94 19.87 -4.06 -6.43
C LEU A 94 20.88 -3.53 -5.41
N ASP A 95 21.52 -4.46 -4.71
CA ASP A 95 22.59 -4.20 -3.77
C ASP A 95 23.93 -4.67 -4.39
N ASP A 96 25.06 -4.27 -3.80
CA ASP A 96 26.39 -4.60 -4.30
C ASP A 96 26.64 -6.11 -4.45
N GLU A 97 25.83 -6.95 -3.80
CA GLU A 97 25.97 -8.40 -3.80
C GLU A 97 24.80 -9.14 -4.46
N VAL A 98 23.62 -8.50 -4.59
CA VAL A 98 22.39 -9.14 -5.07
C VAL A 98 21.72 -8.30 -6.15
N PHE A 99 21.71 -8.82 -7.38
CA PHE A 99 21.04 -8.19 -8.52
C PHE A 99 19.85 -9.05 -8.95
N HIS A 100 18.78 -9.01 -8.17
CA HIS A 100 17.60 -9.82 -8.45
C HIS A 100 16.36 -8.97 -8.63
N ASN A 101 15.65 -9.17 -9.72
CA ASN A 101 14.34 -8.60 -9.95
C ASN A 101 13.40 -9.67 -10.49
N PHE A 102 12.17 -9.62 -10.04
CA PHE A 102 11.16 -10.53 -10.54
C PHE A 102 9.77 -9.91 -10.52
N GLU A 103 8.92 -10.43 -11.37
CA GLU A 103 7.48 -10.29 -11.32
C GLU A 103 6.84 -11.67 -11.50
N THR A 104 6.00 -12.07 -10.55
CA THR A 104 5.37 -13.38 -10.55
C THR A 104 3.87 -13.23 -10.68
N LYS A 105 3.29 -13.81 -11.73
CA LYS A 105 1.85 -13.91 -11.88
C LYS A 105 1.29 -14.90 -10.88
N ILE A 106 0.26 -14.47 -10.17
CA ILE A 106 -0.39 -15.21 -9.10
C ILE A 106 -1.83 -15.50 -9.49
N THR A 107 -2.21 -16.77 -9.34
CA THR A 107 -3.61 -17.19 -9.31
C THR A 107 -3.80 -18.07 -8.09
N ASN A 108 -4.62 -17.67 -7.15
CA ASN A 108 -4.89 -18.42 -5.93
C ASN A 108 -6.38 -18.68 -5.78
N PHE A 109 -6.74 -19.90 -5.44
CA PHE A 109 -8.10 -20.30 -5.08
C PHE A 109 -8.06 -20.85 -3.67
N ASP A 110 -8.91 -20.33 -2.79
CA ASP A 110 -8.93 -20.75 -1.40
C ASP A 110 -10.34 -20.89 -0.84
N LEU A 111 -10.47 -21.80 0.13
CA LEU A 111 -11.66 -22.04 0.92
C LEU A 111 -11.34 -21.71 2.37
N ASN A 112 -12.16 -20.86 3.00
CA ASN A 112 -11.92 -20.38 4.36
C ASN A 112 -13.13 -20.57 5.24
N LEU A 113 -12.84 -20.85 6.51
CA LEU A 113 -13.77 -20.65 7.59
C LEU A 113 -13.82 -19.14 7.90
N LEU A 114 -15.00 -18.59 7.94
CA LEU A 114 -15.28 -17.19 8.28
C LEU A 114 -15.87 -17.12 9.69
N LEU A 115 -15.33 -16.23 10.51
CA LEU A 115 -15.90 -15.81 11.79
C LEU A 115 -16.41 -14.39 11.61
N ASP A 116 -17.73 -14.24 11.68
CA ASP A 116 -18.42 -12.98 11.48
C ASP A 116 -18.92 -12.47 12.84
N PHE A 117 -18.54 -11.25 13.20
CA PHE A 117 -18.80 -10.72 14.54
C PHE A 117 -20.14 -9.97 14.64
N ASP A 118 -20.90 -9.81 13.55
CA ASP A 118 -22.25 -9.21 13.54
C ASP A 118 -23.36 -10.21 13.97
N ASN A 119 -23.16 -10.83 15.10
CA ASN A 119 -23.98 -11.94 15.60
C ASN A 119 -24.96 -11.54 16.71
N GLY A 120 -25.14 -10.24 16.92
CA GLY A 120 -26.00 -9.70 17.99
C GLY A 120 -25.41 -9.79 19.41
N LYS A 121 -24.33 -10.55 19.61
CA LYS A 121 -23.67 -10.72 20.92
C LYS A 121 -22.41 -9.88 21.04
N ILE A 122 -21.58 -9.83 19.98
CA ILE A 122 -20.31 -9.08 19.96
C ILE A 122 -20.55 -7.72 19.31
N VAL A 123 -21.12 -7.71 18.11
CA VAL A 123 -21.55 -6.50 17.41
C VAL A 123 -23.03 -6.65 17.12
N ASN A 124 -23.80 -5.58 17.32
CA ASN A 124 -25.24 -5.57 17.05
C ASN A 124 -25.50 -5.90 15.57
N GLU A 125 -26.47 -6.77 15.29
CA GLU A 125 -26.86 -7.16 13.92
C GLU A 125 -27.25 -5.97 13.05
N ASN A 126 -27.72 -4.88 13.66
CA ASN A 126 -28.06 -3.63 12.99
C ASN A 126 -26.89 -2.65 12.83
N SER A 127 -25.68 -3.04 13.26
CA SER A 127 -24.51 -2.21 13.08
C SER A 127 -24.18 -2.02 11.61
N VAL A 128 -23.78 -0.79 11.24
CA VAL A 128 -23.26 -0.48 9.91
C VAL A 128 -21.97 -1.24 9.63
N PHE A 129 -21.18 -1.49 10.70
CA PHE A 129 -19.88 -2.15 10.62
C PHE A 129 -19.99 -3.57 11.12
N SER A 130 -19.41 -4.49 10.38
CA SER A 130 -19.31 -5.91 10.73
C SER A 130 -17.87 -6.37 10.55
N PRO A 131 -17.07 -6.45 11.64
CA PRO A 131 -15.75 -7.06 11.58
C PRO A 131 -15.85 -8.55 11.28
N PHE A 132 -14.83 -9.09 10.64
CA PHE A 132 -14.72 -10.53 10.40
C PHE A 132 -13.25 -10.97 10.38
N ILE A 133 -13.05 -12.24 10.69
CA ILE A 133 -11.77 -12.93 10.52
C ILE A 133 -12.03 -14.18 9.68
N SER A 134 -11.10 -14.55 8.82
CA SER A 134 -11.16 -15.84 8.14
C SER A 134 -9.80 -16.49 8.00
N VAL A 135 -9.80 -17.81 8.08
CA VAL A 135 -8.63 -18.66 7.91
C VAL A 135 -9.01 -19.87 7.05
N GLY A 136 -8.11 -20.31 6.21
CA GLY A 136 -8.41 -21.44 5.34
C GLY A 136 -7.21 -22.02 4.62
N PHE A 137 -7.52 -22.78 3.57
CA PHE A 137 -6.54 -23.42 2.73
C PHE A 137 -6.78 -23.04 1.27
N GLY A 138 -5.69 -22.87 0.54
CA GLY A 138 -5.73 -22.49 -0.86
C GLY A 138 -4.74 -23.27 -1.72
N TYR A 139 -4.98 -23.17 -3.01
CA TYR A 139 -4.13 -23.70 -4.07
C TYR A 139 -3.64 -22.55 -4.93
N LEU A 140 -2.34 -22.38 -4.95
CA LEU A 140 -1.62 -21.31 -5.63
C LEU A 140 -1.02 -21.84 -6.92
N MET A 141 -1.20 -21.09 -7.99
CA MET A 141 -0.45 -21.22 -9.24
C MET A 141 0.35 -19.94 -9.44
N PHE A 142 1.62 -20.07 -9.79
CA PHE A 142 2.52 -18.95 -9.95
C PHE A 142 3.50 -19.15 -11.11
N ASP A 143 3.97 -18.06 -11.70
CA ASP A 143 4.89 -18.07 -12.85
C ASP A 143 5.90 -16.92 -12.72
N PRO A 144 7.09 -17.18 -12.12
CA PRO A 144 8.10 -16.17 -11.91
C PRO A 144 8.82 -15.80 -13.21
N LYS A 145 8.95 -14.51 -13.45
CA LYS A 145 9.65 -13.92 -14.58
C LYS A 145 10.61 -12.84 -14.13
N GLY A 146 11.73 -12.72 -14.83
CA GLY A 146 12.72 -11.67 -14.68
C GLY A 146 12.70 -10.72 -15.87
N ASP A 147 13.13 -9.50 -15.62
CA ASP A 147 13.48 -8.51 -16.63
C ASP A 147 14.99 -8.63 -16.89
N LEU A 148 15.36 -9.44 -17.89
CA LEU A 148 16.73 -9.76 -18.20
C LEU A 148 17.25 -9.11 -19.48
N PHE A 149 16.36 -8.63 -20.35
CA PHE A 149 16.71 -8.03 -21.63
C PHE A 149 16.07 -6.65 -21.77
N ASP A 150 16.77 -5.76 -22.49
CA ASP A 150 16.21 -4.47 -22.89
C ASP A 150 15.22 -4.63 -24.07
N LYS A 151 14.56 -3.55 -24.46
CA LYS A 151 13.61 -3.51 -25.59
C LYS A 151 14.23 -3.91 -26.94
N ASN A 152 15.55 -3.94 -27.07
CA ASN A 152 16.30 -4.32 -28.26
C ASN A 152 16.80 -5.77 -28.19
N GLY A 153 16.61 -6.46 -27.07
CA GLY A 153 17.06 -7.82 -26.84
C GLY A 153 18.50 -7.93 -26.30
N ASN A 154 19.07 -6.84 -25.79
CA ASN A 154 20.39 -6.87 -25.15
C ASN A 154 20.23 -7.34 -23.70
N PHE A 155 21.05 -8.29 -23.28
CA PHE A 155 21.05 -8.80 -21.92
C PHE A 155 21.65 -7.76 -20.94
N TYR A 156 21.07 -7.62 -19.76
CA TYR A 156 21.57 -6.71 -18.73
C TYR A 156 22.74 -7.32 -17.97
N HIS A 157 23.94 -6.81 -18.20
CA HIS A 157 25.12 -7.09 -17.39
C HIS A 157 25.31 -6.02 -16.34
N HIS A 158 25.34 -6.44 -15.07
CA HIS A 158 25.62 -5.56 -13.94
C HIS A 158 27.12 -5.34 -13.80
N TRP A 159 27.54 -4.08 -13.78
CA TRP A 159 28.90 -3.68 -13.57
C TRP A 159 29.13 -3.22 -12.13
N SER A 160 30.39 -3.28 -11.66
CA SER A 160 30.78 -2.89 -10.29
C SER A 160 30.54 -1.40 -9.98
N ASP A 161 30.44 -0.56 -11.02
CA ASP A 161 30.07 0.86 -10.91
C ASP A 161 28.54 1.08 -10.73
N GLY A 162 27.76 0.02 -10.64
CA GLY A 162 26.30 0.05 -10.51
C GLY A 162 25.54 0.28 -11.82
N THR A 163 26.24 0.35 -12.97
CA THR A 163 25.59 0.52 -14.27
C THR A 163 25.15 -0.80 -14.88
N LEU A 164 24.18 -0.72 -15.82
CA LEU A 164 23.76 -1.83 -16.65
C LEU A 164 24.35 -1.65 -18.05
N ARG A 165 24.97 -2.70 -18.58
CA ARG A 165 25.55 -2.66 -19.92
C ARG A 165 25.25 -3.92 -20.72
N ASP A 166 25.45 -3.84 -22.02
CA ASP A 166 25.17 -4.91 -23.00
C ASP A 166 26.20 -6.03 -23.01
N VAL A 167 27.39 -5.79 -22.40
CA VAL A 167 28.49 -6.78 -22.33
C VAL A 167 28.97 -6.93 -20.87
N PRO A 168 29.55 -8.10 -20.51
CA PRO A 168 30.15 -8.32 -19.19
C PRO A 168 31.34 -7.40 -18.92
N GLU A 169 31.50 -6.96 -17.67
CA GLU A 169 32.59 -6.08 -17.23
C GLU A 169 34.00 -6.70 -17.51
N ASN A 170 34.13 -8.01 -17.32
CA ASN A 170 35.41 -8.72 -17.47
C ASN A 170 35.76 -9.10 -18.94
N MET A 171 35.00 -8.63 -19.92
CA MET A 171 35.28 -8.90 -21.32
C MET A 171 36.40 -7.97 -21.82
N PRO A 172 37.42 -8.47 -22.53
CA PRO A 172 38.49 -7.61 -23.09
C PRO A 172 37.90 -6.50 -23.98
N GLY A 173 38.20 -5.24 -23.66
CA GLY A 173 37.71 -4.07 -24.41
C GLY A 173 36.31 -3.59 -24.03
N SER A 174 35.68 -4.16 -23.00
CA SER A 174 34.35 -3.76 -22.53
C SER A 174 34.28 -2.28 -22.12
N ASP A 175 35.31 -1.73 -21.51
CA ASP A 175 35.40 -0.32 -21.07
C ASP A 175 35.16 0.70 -22.18
N THR A 176 35.57 0.35 -23.42
CA THR A 176 35.48 1.26 -24.57
C THR A 176 34.36 0.95 -25.54
N SER A 177 33.83 -0.28 -25.50
CA SER A 177 32.79 -0.77 -26.45
C SER A 177 31.42 -0.99 -25.85
N SER A 178 31.31 -0.99 -24.53
CA SER A 178 30.03 -1.26 -23.86
C SER A 178 29.04 -0.10 -24.00
N MET A 179 27.81 -0.45 -24.22
CA MET A 179 26.68 0.49 -24.26
C MET A 179 25.94 0.49 -22.93
N LEU A 180 25.66 1.69 -22.40
CA LEU A 180 24.85 1.85 -21.21
C LEU A 180 23.40 1.48 -21.52
N LEU A 181 22.83 0.57 -20.73
CA LEU A 181 21.45 0.15 -20.85
C LEU A 181 20.58 0.74 -19.74
N THR A 182 19.32 0.96 -20.04
CA THR A 182 18.32 1.35 -19.05
C THR A 182 17.28 0.25 -18.94
N ARG A 183 16.99 -0.18 -17.73
CA ARG A 183 16.00 -1.23 -17.46
C ARG A 183 14.61 -0.78 -17.90
N ASP A 184 13.91 -1.61 -18.67
CA ASP A 184 12.59 -1.28 -19.19
C ASP A 184 11.42 -1.87 -18.36
N TYR A 185 11.75 -2.68 -17.33
CA TYR A 185 10.81 -3.33 -16.41
C TYR A 185 9.75 -4.17 -17.11
N LYS A 186 10.11 -4.79 -18.25
CA LYS A 186 9.30 -5.81 -18.89
C LYS A 186 9.81 -7.19 -18.50
N TYR A 187 8.99 -7.93 -17.79
CA TYR A 187 9.33 -9.24 -17.26
C TYR A 187 9.04 -10.32 -18.30
N GLU A 188 9.94 -10.47 -19.30
CA GLU A 188 9.76 -11.39 -20.43
C GLU A 188 10.38 -12.77 -20.18
N SER A 189 11.41 -12.86 -19.35
CA SER A 189 12.21 -14.07 -19.20
C SER A 189 11.63 -14.98 -18.11
N SER A 190 11.40 -16.28 -18.42
CA SER A 190 11.06 -17.25 -17.37
C SER A 190 12.27 -17.50 -16.49
N LEU A 191 12.14 -17.27 -15.18
CA LEU A 191 13.21 -17.53 -14.21
C LEU A 191 13.36 -19.02 -13.89
N LYS A 192 12.31 -19.83 -14.11
CA LYS A 192 12.41 -21.27 -13.95
C LYS A 192 13.21 -21.88 -15.09
N ASP A 193 14.40 -22.33 -14.80
CA ASP A 193 15.27 -23.06 -15.70
C ASP A 193 15.24 -24.58 -15.47
N SER A 194 16.07 -25.33 -16.20
CA SER A 194 16.21 -26.77 -16.05
C SER A 194 16.93 -27.18 -14.75
N THR A 195 17.65 -26.28 -14.12
CA THR A 195 18.44 -26.49 -12.89
C THR A 195 17.54 -26.38 -11.65
N ASN A 196 16.59 -25.44 -11.69
CA ASN A 196 15.62 -25.18 -10.61
C ASN A 196 14.26 -25.84 -10.93
N ASN A 197 14.22 -27.17 -10.85
CA ASN A 197 13.00 -27.91 -11.19
C ASN A 197 12.02 -28.01 -10.01
N TYR A 198 11.24 -26.96 -9.78
CA TYR A 198 10.16 -26.93 -8.77
C TYR A 198 8.77 -26.86 -9.42
N PRO A 199 7.70 -27.30 -8.73
CA PRO A 199 6.34 -27.13 -9.23
C PRO A 199 5.92 -25.65 -9.22
N LYS A 200 5.28 -25.16 -10.29
CA LYS A 200 4.67 -23.82 -10.36
C LYS A 200 3.33 -23.76 -9.60
N THR A 201 3.18 -24.60 -8.59
CA THR A 201 1.98 -24.69 -7.76
C THR A 201 2.38 -24.94 -6.32
N ALA A 202 1.61 -24.39 -5.39
CA ALA A 202 1.85 -24.52 -3.96
C ALA A 202 0.52 -24.50 -3.20
N PHE A 203 0.55 -24.87 -1.93
CA PHE A 203 -0.57 -24.62 -1.02
C PHE A 203 -0.41 -23.26 -0.32
N THR A 204 -1.55 -22.69 0.09
CA THR A 204 -1.57 -21.44 0.86
C THR A 204 -2.45 -21.58 2.10
N ILE A 205 -2.10 -20.79 3.12
CA ILE A 205 -2.92 -20.59 4.31
C ILE A 205 -3.17 -19.08 4.41
N PRO A 206 -4.30 -18.59 3.87
CA PRO A 206 -4.68 -17.21 4.00
C PRO A 206 -5.28 -16.93 5.37
N LEU A 207 -4.75 -15.92 6.05
CA LEU A 207 -5.32 -15.30 7.24
C LEU A 207 -5.87 -13.95 6.83
N ARG A 208 -7.16 -13.73 6.99
CA ARG A 208 -7.82 -12.47 6.60
C ARG A 208 -8.49 -11.83 7.79
N PHE A 209 -8.35 -10.54 7.86
CA PHE A 209 -9.10 -9.65 8.74
C PHE A 209 -9.77 -8.57 7.92
N GLY A 210 -11.00 -8.22 8.22
CA GLY A 210 -11.69 -7.19 7.46
C GLY A 210 -12.90 -6.61 8.15
N LEU A 211 -13.42 -5.58 7.50
CA LEU A 211 -14.63 -4.87 7.89
C LEU A 211 -15.61 -4.90 6.73
N LYS A 212 -16.85 -5.25 7.01
CA LYS A 212 -17.98 -5.10 6.10
C LYS A 212 -18.75 -3.85 6.50
N PHE A 213 -19.16 -3.06 5.53
CA PHE A 213 -19.97 -1.86 5.68
C PHE A 213 -21.30 -2.11 4.99
N LYS A 214 -22.38 -2.12 5.72
CA LYS A 214 -23.73 -2.32 5.19
C LYS A 214 -24.20 -1.04 4.51
N LEU A 215 -24.14 -0.98 3.17
CA LEU A 215 -24.60 0.15 2.38
C LEU A 215 -26.11 0.10 2.12
N SER A 216 -26.62 -1.10 1.91
CA SER A 216 -28.04 -1.38 1.77
C SER A 216 -28.35 -2.81 2.25
N PRO A 217 -29.62 -3.24 2.32
CA PRO A 217 -29.95 -4.61 2.65
C PRO A 217 -29.26 -5.66 1.76
N HIS A 218 -29.03 -5.33 0.50
CA HIS A 218 -28.43 -6.23 -0.47
C HIS A 218 -26.96 -5.92 -0.81
N LEU A 219 -26.46 -4.72 -0.49
CA LEU A 219 -25.13 -4.30 -0.90
C LEU A 219 -24.26 -3.97 0.31
N HIS A 220 -23.11 -4.61 0.42
CA HIS A 220 -22.09 -4.30 1.41
C HIS A 220 -20.78 -3.91 0.73
N ALA A 221 -20.12 -2.86 1.22
CA ALA A 221 -18.70 -2.65 0.94
C ALA A 221 -17.87 -3.47 1.91
N ARG A 222 -16.68 -3.88 1.46
CA ARG A 222 -15.77 -4.71 2.24
C ARG A 222 -14.34 -4.22 2.11
N ALA A 223 -13.70 -3.94 3.23
CA ALA A 223 -12.27 -3.70 3.33
C ALA A 223 -11.60 -4.93 3.95
N THR A 224 -10.51 -5.43 3.36
CA THR A 224 -9.85 -6.65 3.81
C THR A 224 -8.35 -6.50 3.74
N VAL A 225 -7.67 -6.95 4.79
CA VAL A 225 -6.24 -7.24 4.79
C VAL A 225 -6.06 -8.74 4.89
N ALA A 226 -5.07 -9.28 4.19
CA ALA A 226 -4.76 -10.70 4.23
C ALA A 226 -3.26 -10.93 4.31
N TYR A 227 -2.87 -11.84 5.18
CA TYR A 227 -1.55 -12.40 5.26
C TYR A 227 -1.60 -13.84 4.74
N ILE A 228 -0.91 -14.10 3.64
CA ILE A 228 -1.01 -15.36 2.93
C ILE A 228 0.31 -16.10 3.06
N LEU A 229 0.31 -17.15 3.88
CA LEU A 229 1.42 -18.09 4.00
C LEU A 229 1.40 -19.03 2.79
N THR A 230 2.55 -19.32 2.21
CA THR A 230 2.69 -20.29 1.12
C THR A 230 3.57 -21.47 1.55
N THR A 231 3.51 -22.56 0.84
CA THR A 231 4.40 -23.71 1.03
C THR A 231 5.57 -23.72 0.03
N THR A 232 5.78 -22.62 -0.69
CA THR A 232 6.87 -22.48 -1.66
C THR A 232 7.83 -21.37 -1.26
N GLU A 233 9.08 -21.52 -1.61
CA GLU A 233 10.13 -20.49 -1.54
C GLU A 233 10.53 -19.94 -2.92
N TYR A 234 9.73 -20.27 -3.95
CA TYR A 234 10.09 -19.97 -5.34
C TYR A 234 9.20 -18.93 -6.01
N LEU A 235 8.52 -18.09 -5.23
CA LEU A 235 7.79 -16.97 -5.82
C LEU A 235 8.73 -15.96 -6.49
N ASP A 236 9.94 -15.84 -5.97
CA ASP A 236 11.03 -15.03 -6.52
C ASP A 236 12.09 -15.85 -7.25
N ASN A 237 11.89 -17.17 -7.40
CA ASN A 237 12.86 -18.14 -7.95
C ASN A 237 14.13 -18.33 -7.09
N LEU A 238 14.14 -17.89 -5.84
CA LEU A 238 15.25 -18.12 -4.90
C LEU A 238 14.85 -19.17 -3.85
N SER A 239 15.85 -19.90 -3.35
CA SER A 239 15.67 -20.85 -2.26
C SER A 239 16.58 -20.49 -1.09
N GLY A 240 16.26 -20.96 0.11
CA GLY A 240 17.14 -20.87 1.28
C GLY A 240 16.76 -19.87 2.36
N GLY A 241 15.59 -19.24 2.30
CA GLY A 241 15.10 -18.30 3.32
C GLY A 241 13.77 -18.68 3.98
N GLY A 242 13.29 -19.89 3.71
CA GLY A 242 11.97 -20.34 4.14
C GLY A 242 10.85 -19.92 3.20
N SER A 243 9.66 -20.44 3.44
CA SER A 243 8.52 -20.24 2.55
C SER A 243 8.14 -18.77 2.37
N ASP A 244 7.91 -18.38 1.15
CA ASP A 244 7.47 -17.04 0.77
C ASP A 244 6.06 -16.73 1.30
N LYS A 245 5.78 -15.47 1.48
CA LYS A 245 4.51 -14.97 2.00
C LYS A 245 4.04 -13.81 1.13
N MET A 246 2.75 -13.53 1.21
CA MET A 246 2.16 -12.38 0.51
C MET A 246 1.28 -11.58 1.46
N PHE A 247 1.30 -10.28 1.31
CA PHE A 247 0.41 -9.36 2.01
C PHE A 247 -0.52 -8.70 1.01
N GLN A 248 -1.82 -8.78 1.27
CA GLN A 248 -2.86 -8.21 0.41
C GLN A 248 -3.68 -7.20 1.19
N THR A 249 -3.96 -6.06 0.54
CA THR A 249 -5.04 -5.16 0.96
C THR A 249 -6.04 -5.05 -0.17
N SER A 250 -7.32 -5.05 0.15
CA SER A 250 -8.36 -4.97 -0.87
C SER A 250 -9.64 -4.31 -0.38
N PHE A 251 -10.31 -3.66 -1.33
CA PHE A 251 -11.66 -3.14 -1.18
C PHE A 251 -12.57 -3.86 -2.17
N GLY A 252 -13.82 -4.06 -1.80
CA GLY A 252 -14.75 -4.78 -2.66
C GLY A 252 -16.20 -4.49 -2.32
N LEU A 253 -17.05 -4.96 -3.21
CA LEU A 253 -18.49 -4.94 -3.04
C LEU A 253 -19.00 -6.38 -2.98
N GLN A 254 -19.98 -6.60 -2.10
CA GLN A 254 -20.64 -7.88 -1.88
C GLN A 254 -22.14 -7.71 -2.06
N TYR A 255 -22.72 -8.52 -2.90
CA TYR A 255 -24.17 -8.58 -3.08
C TYR A 255 -24.75 -9.78 -2.33
N ASN A 256 -25.71 -9.51 -1.45
CA ASN A 256 -26.41 -10.49 -0.63
C ASN A 256 -27.79 -10.75 -1.23
N PHE A 257 -28.01 -11.94 -1.73
CA PHE A 257 -29.28 -12.31 -2.38
C PHE A 257 -30.45 -12.32 -1.40
N ALA A 258 -30.18 -12.66 -0.14
CA ALA A 258 -31.23 -12.72 0.91
C ALA A 258 -31.70 -11.34 1.40
N GLY A 259 -30.92 -10.30 1.16
CA GLY A 259 -31.08 -9.04 1.86
C GLY A 259 -30.76 -9.15 3.38
N SER A 260 -30.35 -8.08 4.00
CA SER A 260 -30.29 -8.00 5.46
C SER A 260 -31.71 -7.74 5.97
N SER A 261 -32.32 -8.69 6.66
CA SER A 261 -33.60 -8.48 7.31
C SER A 261 -33.46 -7.65 8.60
N SER A 262 -32.83 -6.48 8.46
CA SER A 262 -32.87 -5.48 9.53
C SER A 262 -34.21 -4.78 9.45
N SER A 263 -35.07 -5.05 10.40
CA SER A 263 -36.38 -4.41 10.57
C SER A 263 -36.28 -2.93 10.97
N ASN A 264 -35.11 -2.31 10.86
CA ASN A 264 -34.88 -0.89 11.08
C ASN A 264 -34.11 -0.31 9.88
N ASP A 265 -34.88 0.22 8.97
CA ASP A 265 -34.52 1.07 7.84
C ASP A 265 -33.84 2.38 8.33
N LYS A 266 -32.70 2.28 9.01
CA LYS A 266 -31.92 3.46 9.47
C LYS A 266 -31.43 4.35 8.34
N TYR A 267 -31.43 3.84 7.10
CA TYR A 267 -31.00 4.56 5.90
C TYR A 267 -32.15 4.94 4.97
N LYS A 268 -33.42 4.73 5.39
CA LYS A 268 -34.57 5.22 4.62
C LYS A 268 -34.56 6.74 4.47
N ASP A 269 -33.90 7.42 5.42
CA ASP A 269 -33.78 8.88 5.47
C ASP A 269 -32.36 9.35 5.04
N PHE A 270 -31.46 8.45 4.61
CA PHE A 270 -30.18 8.85 4.06
C PHE A 270 -30.39 9.16 2.57
N ASP A 271 -30.64 10.41 2.32
CA ASP A 271 -30.82 10.95 0.98
C ASP A 271 -29.48 11.03 0.28
N PHE A 272 -29.13 9.96 -0.47
CA PHE A 272 -27.94 9.92 -1.32
C PHE A 272 -27.95 11.03 -2.38
N SER A 273 -29.13 11.63 -2.68
CA SER A 273 -29.24 12.78 -3.55
C SER A 273 -28.61 14.06 -2.97
N LYS A 274 -28.22 14.04 -1.70
CA LYS A 274 -27.44 15.13 -1.09
C LYS A 274 -25.95 15.00 -1.40
N LEU A 275 -25.42 13.79 -1.43
CA LEU A 275 -24.02 13.54 -1.86
C LEU A 275 -23.81 13.93 -3.33
N ASP A 276 -24.82 13.70 -4.18
CA ASP A 276 -24.81 14.13 -5.59
C ASP A 276 -24.91 15.65 -5.78
N LYS A 277 -25.03 16.42 -4.69
CA LYS A 277 -25.21 17.88 -4.71
C LYS A 277 -24.28 18.62 -3.75
N GLU A 278 -23.47 17.91 -2.99
CA GLU A 278 -22.43 18.54 -2.18
C GLU A 278 -21.39 19.16 -3.10
N ASP A 279 -21.13 20.44 -2.89
CA ASP A 279 -20.14 21.27 -3.53
C ASP A 279 -19.40 21.96 -2.38
N SER A 280 -18.28 21.33 -1.96
CA SER A 280 -17.58 21.68 -0.71
C SER A 280 -16.84 22.99 -0.78
N ASP A 281 -16.37 23.38 -1.96
CA ASP A 281 -15.61 24.62 -2.16
C ASP A 281 -16.43 25.75 -2.81
N GLY A 282 -17.63 25.43 -3.31
CA GLY A 282 -18.58 26.40 -3.81
C GLY A 282 -18.24 26.94 -5.20
N ASP A 283 -17.57 26.14 -6.01
CA ASP A 283 -17.16 26.54 -7.37
C ASP A 283 -18.25 26.23 -8.43
N GLY A 284 -19.29 25.49 -8.03
CA GLY A 284 -20.46 25.16 -8.87
C GLY A 284 -20.37 23.75 -9.49
N ILE A 285 -19.33 22.99 -9.24
CA ILE A 285 -19.19 21.58 -9.60
C ILE A 285 -19.35 20.76 -8.33
N VAL A 286 -20.10 19.68 -8.41
CA VAL A 286 -20.31 18.81 -7.25
C VAL A 286 -19.05 18.01 -6.92
N ASP A 287 -18.80 17.74 -5.65
CA ASP A 287 -17.62 17.02 -5.16
C ASP A 287 -17.31 15.72 -5.89
N LEU A 288 -18.37 15.05 -6.40
CA LEU A 288 -18.24 13.78 -7.13
C LEU A 288 -17.60 13.96 -8.52
N ASP A 289 -17.86 15.08 -9.17
CA ASP A 289 -17.39 15.42 -10.53
C ASP A 289 -16.19 16.37 -10.49
N ASP A 290 -15.86 16.92 -9.31
CA ASP A 290 -14.79 17.87 -9.09
C ASP A 290 -13.43 17.17 -8.98
N LYS A 291 -12.49 17.58 -9.86
CA LYS A 291 -11.10 17.12 -9.86
C LYS A 291 -10.14 18.03 -9.11
N CYS A 292 -10.57 19.24 -8.80
CA CYS A 292 -9.77 20.25 -8.15
C CYS A 292 -10.41 20.73 -6.84
N PRO A 293 -10.65 19.83 -5.86
CA PRO A 293 -11.31 20.15 -4.61
C PRO A 293 -10.51 21.20 -3.84
N GLY A 294 -11.12 22.33 -3.55
CA GLY A 294 -10.51 23.47 -2.90
C GLY A 294 -10.25 24.65 -3.84
N THR A 295 -10.90 24.68 -5.00
CA THR A 295 -10.94 25.86 -5.88
C THR A 295 -11.54 27.04 -5.15
N LYS A 296 -10.89 28.20 -5.23
CA LYS A 296 -11.34 29.39 -4.50
C LYS A 296 -12.71 29.83 -5.03
N SER A 297 -13.68 29.94 -4.14
CA SER A 297 -15.05 30.39 -4.48
C SER A 297 -15.04 31.67 -5.33
N GLY A 298 -15.81 31.64 -6.43
CA GLY A 298 -15.93 32.77 -7.39
C GLY A 298 -14.88 32.78 -8.51
N VAL A 299 -14.00 31.80 -8.56
CA VAL A 299 -13.10 31.56 -9.70
C VAL A 299 -13.89 30.84 -10.80
N THR A 300 -13.65 31.21 -12.05
CA THR A 300 -14.25 30.50 -13.18
C THR A 300 -13.54 29.16 -13.38
N VAL A 301 -14.31 28.08 -13.37
CA VAL A 301 -13.81 26.71 -13.53
C VAL A 301 -14.29 26.09 -14.82
N ASP A 302 -13.63 25.01 -15.21
CA ASP A 302 -14.08 24.15 -16.32
C ASP A 302 -15.16 23.17 -15.87
N ALA A 303 -15.60 22.28 -16.76
CA ALA A 303 -16.62 21.27 -16.46
C ALA A 303 -16.18 20.21 -15.43
N THR A 304 -14.94 20.24 -14.96
CA THR A 304 -14.36 19.31 -13.97
C THR A 304 -13.94 20.00 -12.69
N GLY A 305 -14.38 21.23 -12.41
CA GLY A 305 -14.07 21.98 -11.20
C GLY A 305 -12.68 22.61 -11.17
N CYS A 306 -11.91 22.50 -12.24
CA CYS A 306 -10.56 23.06 -12.26
C CYS A 306 -10.56 24.51 -12.80
N PRO A 307 -9.81 25.42 -12.17
CA PRO A 307 -9.68 26.79 -12.66
C PRO A 307 -9.23 26.85 -14.11
N LEU A 308 -9.83 27.77 -14.90
CA LEU A 308 -9.46 27.94 -16.30
C LEU A 308 -8.01 28.42 -16.42
N ASP A 309 -7.31 27.83 -17.37
CA ASP A 309 -5.99 28.18 -17.84
C ASP A 309 -6.09 28.32 -19.37
N SER A 310 -6.23 29.58 -19.84
CA SER A 310 -6.61 29.87 -21.21
C SER A 310 -5.49 29.68 -22.23
N ASP A 311 -4.24 29.95 -21.84
CA ASP A 311 -3.06 29.80 -22.70
C ASP A 311 -2.26 28.52 -22.43
N LYS A 312 -2.63 27.79 -21.37
CA LYS A 312 -2.07 26.48 -20.99
C LYS A 312 -0.58 26.53 -20.62
N ASP A 313 -0.22 27.58 -19.91
CA ASP A 313 1.11 27.73 -19.37
C ASP A 313 1.28 27.06 -17.99
N GLY A 314 0.18 26.57 -17.39
CA GLY A 314 0.13 25.89 -16.11
C GLY A 314 -0.23 26.80 -14.95
N VAL A 315 -0.53 28.07 -15.19
CA VAL A 315 -0.98 29.04 -14.20
C VAL A 315 -2.41 29.45 -14.50
N PRO A 316 -3.35 29.29 -13.56
CA PRO A 316 -4.74 29.63 -13.81
C PRO A 316 -4.97 31.11 -14.08
N ASP A 317 -5.91 31.43 -15.00
CA ASP A 317 -6.25 32.80 -15.43
C ASP A 317 -6.42 33.81 -14.31
N TYR A 318 -6.96 33.37 -13.15
CA TYR A 318 -7.26 34.30 -12.03
C TYR A 318 -6.02 34.75 -11.25
N VAL A 319 -4.88 34.08 -11.41
CA VAL A 319 -3.59 34.45 -10.80
C VAL A 319 -2.54 34.77 -11.84
N ASP A 320 -2.83 34.50 -13.11
CA ASP A 320 -1.92 34.75 -14.20
C ASP A 320 -1.78 36.25 -14.51
N LYS A 321 -0.54 36.73 -14.55
CA LYS A 321 -0.19 38.11 -14.87
C LYS A 321 0.16 38.37 -16.33
N GLU A 322 0.37 37.30 -17.10
CA GLU A 322 0.68 37.36 -18.55
C GLU A 322 -0.26 36.48 -19.35
N PRO A 323 -1.56 36.81 -19.47
CA PRO A 323 -2.61 35.95 -19.98
C PRO A 323 -2.57 35.75 -21.51
N ASN A 324 -1.51 35.35 -22.08
CA ASN A 324 -1.28 34.89 -23.46
C ASN A 324 0.15 34.41 -23.63
N THR A 325 0.66 33.67 -22.70
CA THR A 325 1.98 33.06 -22.78
C THR A 325 2.05 32.07 -23.92
N PRO A 326 3.06 32.10 -24.82
CA PRO A 326 3.17 31.14 -25.89
C PRO A 326 3.31 29.71 -25.37
N ALA A 327 2.57 28.79 -25.96
CA ALA A 327 2.55 27.37 -25.53
C ALA A 327 3.97 26.78 -25.47
N GLY A 328 4.31 26.19 -24.34
CA GLY A 328 5.61 25.57 -24.09
C GLY A 328 6.69 26.52 -23.55
N THR A 329 6.34 27.76 -23.27
CA THR A 329 7.21 28.72 -22.60
C THR A 329 7.25 28.41 -21.10
N LEU A 330 8.43 28.51 -20.49
CA LEU A 330 8.56 28.38 -19.04
C LEU A 330 8.12 29.68 -18.37
N VAL A 331 7.22 29.55 -17.40
CA VAL A 331 6.69 30.67 -16.62
C VAL A 331 7.01 30.52 -15.14
N ASN A 332 6.96 31.61 -14.40
CA ASN A 332 7.04 31.60 -12.94
C ASN A 332 5.66 31.31 -12.33
N LYS A 333 5.59 31.26 -10.99
CA LYS A 333 4.33 31.02 -10.23
C LYS A 333 3.20 32.02 -10.49
N ASP A 334 3.49 33.14 -11.12
CA ASP A 334 2.58 34.23 -11.45
C ASP A 334 2.21 34.26 -12.95
N GLY A 335 2.54 33.21 -13.73
CA GLY A 335 2.28 33.12 -15.16
C GLY A 335 3.22 33.94 -16.05
N VAL A 336 4.21 34.63 -15.47
CA VAL A 336 5.10 35.51 -16.25
C VAL A 336 6.23 34.69 -16.88
N THR A 337 6.43 34.91 -18.19
CA THR A 337 7.49 34.27 -18.99
C THR A 337 8.87 34.43 -18.35
N LEU A 338 9.55 33.32 -18.13
CA LEU A 338 10.94 33.30 -17.65
C LEU A 338 11.89 33.59 -18.83
N THR A 339 12.58 34.71 -18.76
CA THR A 339 13.67 35.01 -19.70
C THR A 339 14.91 34.20 -19.37
N ASP A 340 15.77 33.96 -20.36
CA ASP A 340 17.05 33.28 -20.15
C ASP A 340 17.89 33.92 -19.03
N ALA A 341 17.78 35.24 -18.86
CA ALA A 341 18.44 35.97 -17.79
C ALA A 341 17.87 35.63 -16.42
N MET A 342 16.55 35.52 -16.27
CA MET A 342 15.86 35.14 -15.01
C MET A 342 16.15 33.69 -14.65
N ILE A 343 16.17 32.80 -15.64
CA ILE A 343 16.53 31.40 -15.47
C ILE A 343 17.99 31.28 -15.01
N ALA A 344 18.90 32.02 -15.62
CA ALA A 344 20.30 32.05 -15.23
C ALA A 344 20.50 32.61 -13.82
N GLU A 345 19.72 33.66 -13.42
CA GLU A 345 19.75 34.23 -12.07
C GLU A 345 19.21 33.21 -11.03
N GLU A 346 18.13 32.51 -11.33
CA GLU A 346 17.59 31.46 -10.44
C GLU A 346 18.56 30.30 -10.29
N HIS A 347 19.19 29.87 -11.39
CA HIS A 347 20.25 28.84 -11.35
C HIS A 347 21.45 29.31 -10.55
N ALA A 348 21.92 30.54 -10.75
CA ALA A 348 23.03 31.12 -10.00
C ALA A 348 22.70 31.23 -8.50
N MET A 349 21.47 31.55 -8.14
CA MET A 349 21.03 31.62 -6.75
C MET A 349 20.95 30.19 -6.14
N LYS A 350 20.43 29.20 -6.86
CA LYS A 350 20.45 27.80 -6.43
C LYS A 350 21.86 27.25 -6.28
N ASP A 351 22.74 27.54 -7.23
CA ASP A 351 24.13 27.14 -7.18
C ASP A 351 24.91 27.82 -6.04
N SER A 352 24.57 29.07 -5.74
CA SER A 352 25.12 29.79 -4.60
C SER A 352 24.71 29.14 -3.28
N ILE A 353 23.42 28.82 -3.12
CA ILE A 353 22.91 28.10 -1.94
C ILE A 353 23.56 26.71 -1.81
N ILE A 354 23.64 25.95 -2.92
CA ILE A 354 24.28 24.62 -2.93
C ILE A 354 25.79 24.75 -2.63
N THR A 355 26.43 25.79 -3.08
CA THR A 355 27.85 26.04 -2.81
C THR A 355 28.07 26.42 -1.36
N GLU A 356 27.18 27.24 -0.77
CA GLU A 356 27.20 27.58 0.64
C GLU A 356 26.99 26.35 1.54
N TYR A 357 26.06 25.45 1.18
CA TYR A 357 25.90 24.15 1.86
C TYR A 357 27.07 23.17 1.64
N LYS A 358 27.70 23.20 0.46
CA LYS A 358 28.86 22.32 0.16
C LYS A 358 30.18 22.81 0.74
N THR A 359 30.30 24.09 1.03
CA THR A 359 31.51 24.68 1.66
C THR A 359 31.54 24.49 3.17
N PHE A 360 30.44 24.01 3.78
CA PHE A 360 30.44 23.63 5.19
C PHE A 360 31.05 22.22 5.34
N LYS A 361 32.37 22.12 5.15
CA LYS A 361 33.13 20.92 5.46
C LYS A 361 33.70 21.05 6.87
N ALA A 362 33.65 19.96 7.63
CA ALA A 362 34.29 19.89 8.95
C ALA A 362 35.79 20.22 8.94
N GLU A 363 36.41 20.20 7.73
CA GLU A 363 37.81 20.55 7.49
C GLU A 363 38.07 22.06 7.53
N ASP A 364 37.01 22.90 7.42
CA ASP A 364 37.12 24.37 7.42
C ASP A 364 36.87 24.97 8.82
N LEU A 365 36.58 24.15 9.81
CA LEU A 365 36.41 24.57 11.20
C LEU A 365 37.77 24.65 11.89
N SER A 366 38.04 25.77 12.53
CA SER A 366 39.22 25.88 13.38
C SER A 366 39.15 24.96 14.58
N ASP A 367 40.31 24.59 15.16
CA ASP A 367 40.37 23.75 16.36
C ASP A 367 39.61 24.35 17.54
N GLU A 368 39.43 25.68 17.57
CA GLU A 368 38.64 26.40 18.58
C GLU A 368 37.15 26.23 18.36
N GLU A 369 36.68 26.40 17.12
CA GLU A 369 35.28 26.16 16.75
C GLU A 369 34.85 24.68 16.93
N MET A 370 35.76 23.75 16.60
CA MET A 370 35.51 22.32 16.86
C MET A 370 35.41 22.02 18.35
N LYS A 371 36.20 22.68 19.20
CA LYS A 371 36.07 22.54 20.66
C LYS A 371 34.79 23.17 21.19
N GLU A 372 34.36 24.26 20.61
CA GLU A 372 33.11 24.98 20.98
C GLU A 372 31.90 24.12 20.56
N ILE A 373 31.90 23.56 19.35
CA ILE A 373 30.88 22.62 18.89
C ILE A 373 30.88 21.35 19.74
N GLN A 374 32.06 20.82 20.09
CA GLN A 374 32.15 19.65 20.93
C GLN A 374 31.72 19.93 22.37
N ALA A 375 31.99 21.12 22.90
CA ALA A 375 31.49 21.57 24.19
C ALA A 375 29.94 21.76 24.18
N LEU A 376 29.40 22.33 23.11
CA LEU A 376 27.97 22.44 22.88
C LEU A 376 27.31 21.06 22.70
N TYR A 377 27.96 20.14 22.02
CA TYR A 377 27.50 18.75 21.87
C TYR A 377 27.49 18.02 23.20
N GLU A 378 28.58 18.11 23.99
CA GLU A 378 28.67 17.51 25.33
C GLU A 378 27.71 18.20 26.32
N GLN A 379 27.47 19.49 26.19
CA GLN A 379 26.48 20.24 26.98
C GLN A 379 25.04 19.85 26.56
N ASN A 380 24.80 19.50 25.30
CA ASN A 380 23.50 19.08 24.76
C ASN A 380 23.31 17.56 24.69
N LYS A 381 24.36 16.76 24.95
CA LYS A 381 24.29 15.30 25.04
C LYS A 381 23.49 14.82 26.27
N GLY A 382 23.15 15.72 27.19
CA GLY A 382 22.22 15.53 28.28
C GLY A 382 21.10 16.56 28.35
N GLY A 383 20.89 17.36 27.28
CA GLY A 383 19.96 18.50 27.34
C GLY A 383 19.29 18.79 26.00
N LYS A 384 18.19 18.26 25.84
CA LYS A 384 16.91 18.80 25.44
C LYS A 384 16.91 19.96 24.44
N ILE A 385 16.56 19.61 23.23
CA ILE A 385 15.77 20.52 22.40
C ILE A 385 14.32 20.43 22.93
N GLY A 386 13.91 21.43 23.72
CA GLY A 386 12.58 21.54 24.29
C GLY A 386 12.43 20.86 25.67
N GLN A 387 12.36 21.67 26.74
CA GLN A 387 11.93 21.20 28.07
C GLN A 387 10.42 20.91 28.04
N THR A 388 10.02 19.77 27.56
CA THR A 388 8.71 19.24 27.91
C THR A 388 8.89 18.43 29.19
N ASN A 389 8.23 18.82 30.27
CA ASN A 389 8.22 18.03 31.50
C ASN A 389 7.63 16.67 31.15
N MET A 390 8.47 15.63 31.15
CA MET A 390 8.03 14.26 30.89
C MET A 390 6.93 13.90 31.89
N PRO A 391 5.74 13.48 31.42
CA PRO A 391 4.69 13.01 32.32
C PRO A 391 5.20 11.88 33.22
N ALA A 392 4.85 11.92 34.51
CA ALA A 392 5.33 10.99 35.49
C ALA A 392 5.11 9.49 35.16
N LYS A 393 4.08 9.22 34.35
CA LYS A 393 3.75 7.88 33.86
C LYS A 393 4.72 7.36 32.78
N PHE A 394 5.47 8.24 32.11
CA PHE A 394 6.44 7.86 31.07
C PHE A 394 7.88 7.81 31.59
N VAL A 395 8.15 8.36 32.78
CA VAL A 395 9.47 8.30 33.39
C VAL A 395 10.04 6.88 33.52
N PRO A 396 9.23 5.83 33.82
CA PRO A 396 9.74 4.46 33.84
C PRO A 396 10.21 3.90 32.51
N LEU A 397 9.82 4.53 31.40
CA LEU A 397 10.14 4.12 30.01
C LEU A 397 11.49 4.71 29.56
N ASP A 398 11.92 5.79 30.17
CA ASP A 398 13.24 6.42 30.00
C ASP A 398 14.28 5.56 30.69
N THR A 399 14.90 4.64 29.96
CA THR A 399 15.80 3.61 30.51
C THR A 399 17.20 4.14 30.75
N ASP A 400 17.65 5.14 30.00
CA ASP A 400 18.97 5.76 30.19
C ASP A 400 18.94 7.03 31.05
N LYS A 401 17.73 7.47 31.43
CA LYS A 401 17.46 8.59 32.36
C LYS A 401 17.98 9.93 31.83
N ASP A 402 17.94 10.10 30.55
CA ASP A 402 18.33 11.35 29.90
C ASP A 402 17.19 12.38 29.84
N ASN A 403 15.98 12.02 30.33
CA ASN A 403 14.70 12.75 30.29
C ASN A 403 14.20 13.02 28.87
N TYR A 404 14.59 12.19 27.92
CA TYR A 404 14.12 12.15 26.54
C TYR A 404 13.71 10.72 26.22
N LEU A 405 12.63 10.54 25.46
CA LEU A 405 12.22 9.21 25.01
C LEU A 405 12.74 8.98 23.59
N SER A 406 13.74 8.17 23.46
CA SER A 406 14.29 7.76 22.18
C SER A 406 13.30 6.86 21.40
N ALA A 407 13.45 6.80 20.08
CA ALA A 407 12.66 5.90 19.24
C ALA A 407 12.76 4.43 19.71
N LYS A 408 13.90 4.03 20.27
CA LYS A 408 14.13 2.68 20.80
C LYS A 408 13.30 2.42 22.06
N GLU A 409 13.22 3.38 22.95
CA GLU A 409 12.46 3.28 24.20
C GLU A 409 10.96 3.29 23.93
N ILE A 410 10.51 4.10 22.98
CA ILE A 410 9.12 4.07 22.50
C ILE A 410 8.76 2.72 21.89
N THR A 411 9.61 2.17 21.01
CA THR A 411 9.38 0.83 20.44
C THR A 411 9.30 -0.23 21.51
N ASN A 412 10.23 -0.21 22.47
CA ASN A 412 10.23 -1.15 23.58
C ASN A 412 8.99 -1.01 24.48
N ALA A 413 8.53 0.21 24.73
CA ALA A 413 7.31 0.45 25.50
C ALA A 413 6.04 -0.05 24.78
N ILE A 414 6.00 0.06 23.46
CA ILE A 414 4.92 -0.47 22.60
C ILE A 414 4.93 -2.00 22.65
N ASP A 415 6.10 -2.63 22.49
CA ASP A 415 6.25 -4.09 22.56
C ASP A 415 5.80 -4.61 23.91
N GLN A 416 6.27 -4.02 25.01
CA GLN A 416 5.86 -4.37 26.38
C GLN A 416 4.35 -4.17 26.63
N PHE A 417 3.73 -3.19 25.99
CA PHE A 417 2.27 -3.01 26.07
C PHE A 417 1.53 -4.19 25.44
N PHE A 418 1.95 -4.64 24.26
CA PHE A 418 1.31 -5.76 23.56
C PHE A 418 1.61 -7.12 24.23
N GLU A 419 2.74 -7.24 24.93
CA GLU A 419 3.10 -8.42 25.70
C GLU A 419 2.47 -8.42 27.11
N GLY A 420 1.87 -7.30 27.52
CA GLY A 420 1.25 -7.15 28.85
C GLY A 420 2.26 -6.97 30.00
N GLU A 421 3.48 -6.56 29.67
CA GLU A 421 4.59 -6.39 30.63
C GLU A 421 4.62 -5.00 31.28
N ASN A 422 3.90 -4.02 30.71
CA ASN A 422 3.73 -2.69 31.31
C ASN A 422 2.25 -2.39 31.63
N ASN A 423 2.04 -1.37 32.47
CA ASN A 423 0.70 -0.99 32.94
C ASN A 423 0.05 0.13 32.10
N LEU A 424 0.53 0.38 30.87
CA LEU A 424 -0.02 1.41 30.00
C LEU A 424 -1.39 0.96 29.48
N THR A 425 -2.29 1.92 29.34
CA THR A 425 -3.55 1.73 28.61
C THR A 425 -3.38 2.14 27.15
N ALA A 426 -4.32 1.75 26.28
CA ALA A 426 -4.32 2.21 24.88
C ALA A 426 -4.37 3.74 24.74
N LYS A 427 -4.98 4.43 25.73
CA LYS A 427 -4.98 5.88 25.82
C LYS A 427 -3.59 6.42 26.17
N ASP A 428 -2.92 5.78 27.13
CA ASP A 428 -1.56 6.19 27.52
C ASP A 428 -0.56 5.97 26.39
N LEU A 429 -0.77 4.96 25.56
CA LEU A 429 0.07 4.70 24.39
C LEU A 429 -0.07 5.82 23.34
N ASN A 430 -1.29 6.30 23.08
CA ASN A 430 -1.49 7.45 22.19
C ASN A 430 -0.84 8.72 22.77
N GLU A 431 -1.02 8.99 24.07
CA GLU A 431 -0.38 10.12 24.73
C GLU A 431 1.15 10.00 24.74
N LEU A 432 1.70 8.80 24.78
CA LEU A 432 3.13 8.53 24.68
C LEU A 432 3.67 8.88 23.27
N ILE A 433 2.94 8.49 22.23
CA ILE A 433 3.29 8.81 20.85
C ILE A 433 3.20 10.32 20.62
N ASP A 434 2.15 10.96 21.09
CA ASP A 434 1.99 12.41 20.97
C ASP A 434 3.12 13.16 21.71
N PHE A 435 3.50 12.68 22.90
CA PHE A 435 4.61 13.24 23.68
C PHE A 435 5.95 13.06 22.93
N TYR A 436 6.19 11.89 22.32
CA TYR A 436 7.41 11.63 21.54
C TYR A 436 7.61 12.63 20.39
N PHE A 437 6.53 13.02 19.69
CA PHE A 437 6.63 14.00 18.61
C PHE A 437 6.65 15.45 19.06
N GLN A 438 6.43 15.72 20.36
CA GLN A 438 6.42 17.08 20.93
C GLN A 438 7.67 17.41 21.74
N GLN A 439 8.50 16.42 22.11
CA GLN A 439 9.71 16.59 22.89
C GLN A 439 10.93 17.16 22.12
#